data_57cc8f40e55ce6101f02f0f48b889e88
#
_entry.id   57cc8f40e55ce6101f02f0f48b889e88
#
_cell.length_a   1.000
_cell.length_b   1.000
_cell.length_c   1.000
_cell.angle_alpha   90.00
_cell.angle_beta   90.00
_cell.angle_gamma   90.00
#
_symmetry.space_group_name_H-M   'P 1'
#
loop_
_entity.id
_entity.type
_entity.pdbx_description
1 polymer ?
#
loop_
_entity_poly.entity_id
_entity_poly.type
_entity_poly.pdbx_seq_one_letter_code
_entity_poly.pdbx_strand_id
1 'polypeptide(L)'
;MSAIGVEPTMDDMTRYAAFLRGVNVGGVNLKMAEVAKAFEQAGFINVRTILASGNVLLESRSGVDAVRKKAETALRDAFGYDAWVLAYDIETVRAISDAYPFEREVEGHHSYVTLVTDEKALDELAALAEDAGPDEKIKRGKGVIYWQISRAATLDSTIGKTMGKKRYKSSTTTRNLRTIDKVLR
;
A
#
# COMPACT_ATOMS: atom_id res chain seq x y z
N MET A 1 -12.55 -8.44 44.32
CA MET A 1 -11.90 -9.31 43.35
C MET A 1 -11.11 -8.43 42.37
N SER A 2 -9.82 -8.39 42.55
CA SER A 2 -8.92 -7.67 41.64
C SER A 2 -8.79 -8.47 40.35
N ALA A 3 -9.26 -7.91 39.26
CA ALA A 3 -8.93 -8.43 37.95
C ALA A 3 -7.42 -8.25 37.78
N ILE A 4 -6.68 -9.34 37.78
CA ILE A 4 -5.28 -9.37 37.41
C ILE A 4 -5.27 -9.06 35.91
N GLY A 5 -4.96 -7.81 35.56
CA GLY A 5 -4.68 -7.41 34.19
C GLY A 5 -3.46 -8.20 33.74
N VAL A 6 -3.67 -9.16 32.88
CA VAL A 6 -2.57 -9.80 32.16
C VAL A 6 -1.95 -8.72 31.30
N GLU A 7 -0.74 -8.27 31.67
CA GLU A 7 0.02 -7.39 30.77
C GLU A 7 0.25 -8.16 29.47
N PRO A 8 -0.13 -7.56 28.33
CA PRO A 8 0.04 -8.21 27.05
C PRO A 8 1.53 -8.43 26.78
N THR A 9 1.88 -9.68 26.49
CA THR A 9 3.24 -10.06 26.14
C THR A 9 3.63 -9.54 24.78
N MET A 10 4.93 -9.46 24.46
CA MET A 10 5.43 -9.06 23.13
C MET A 10 4.91 -9.97 22.00
N ASP A 11 4.43 -11.16 22.33
CA ASP A 11 3.84 -12.12 21.38
C ASP A 11 2.50 -11.66 20.78
N ASP A 12 1.83 -10.66 21.39
CA ASP A 12 0.55 -10.15 20.91
C ASP A 12 0.70 -9.01 19.86
N MET A 13 1.93 -8.64 19.52
CA MET A 13 2.21 -7.60 18.55
C MET A 13 2.19 -8.15 17.12
N THR A 14 1.41 -7.51 16.27
CA THR A 14 1.38 -7.81 14.83
C THR A 14 2.15 -6.75 14.07
N ARG A 15 2.95 -7.19 13.10
CA ARG A 15 3.66 -6.30 12.18
C ARG A 15 2.75 -5.96 10.99
N TYR A 16 2.67 -4.69 10.68
CA TYR A 16 1.87 -4.16 9.59
C TYR A 16 2.72 -3.34 8.63
N ALA A 17 2.29 -3.31 7.39
CA ALA A 17 2.72 -2.32 6.41
C ALA A 17 1.56 -1.38 6.11
N ALA A 18 1.80 -0.09 6.23
CA ALA A 18 0.88 0.97 5.85
C ALA A 18 1.37 1.63 4.57
N PHE A 19 0.54 1.63 3.54
CA PHE A 19 0.83 2.25 2.26
C PHE A 19 0.02 3.55 2.16
N LEU A 20 0.72 4.67 2.13
CA LEU A 20 0.11 5.99 2.07
C LEU A 20 -0.28 6.34 0.63
N ARG A 21 -1.47 6.88 0.47
CA ARG A 21 -1.99 7.32 -0.83
C ARG A 21 -1.80 8.83 -0.99
N GLY A 22 -1.35 9.25 -2.17
CA GLY A 22 -1.26 10.66 -2.52
C GLY A 22 -0.09 11.42 -1.90
N VAL A 23 0.93 10.70 -1.43
CA VAL A 23 2.15 11.29 -0.87
C VAL A 23 3.12 11.65 -1.98
N ASN A 24 3.70 12.86 -1.90
CA ASN A 24 4.68 13.41 -2.84
C ASN A 24 4.14 13.52 -4.28
N VAL A 25 2.82 13.66 -4.42
CA VAL A 25 2.13 13.96 -5.67
C VAL A 25 1.14 15.10 -5.46
N GLY A 26 0.84 15.88 -6.49
CA GLY A 26 -0.20 16.90 -6.44
C GLY A 26 0.03 18.01 -5.39
N GLY A 27 1.28 18.32 -5.04
CA GLY A 27 1.62 19.36 -4.06
C GLY A 27 1.64 18.90 -2.60
N VAL A 28 1.33 17.64 -2.32
CA VAL A 28 1.44 17.06 -0.97
C VAL A 28 2.84 16.47 -0.78
N ASN A 29 3.72 17.21 -0.12
CA ASN A 29 5.09 16.79 0.18
C ASN A 29 5.24 16.44 1.65
N LEU A 30 5.47 15.18 1.95
CA LEU A 30 5.70 14.69 3.30
C LEU A 30 7.14 14.21 3.47
N LYS A 31 7.79 14.67 4.52
CA LYS A 31 9.06 14.12 4.97
C LYS A 31 8.81 12.84 5.73
N MET A 32 9.44 11.75 5.32
CA MET A 32 9.21 10.44 5.96
C MET A 32 9.61 10.41 7.43
N ALA A 33 10.61 11.17 7.86
CA ALA A 33 10.96 11.30 9.27
C ALA A 33 9.81 11.93 10.11
N GLU A 34 9.09 12.87 9.55
CA GLU A 34 7.93 13.49 10.20
C GLU A 34 6.72 12.54 10.23
N VAL A 35 6.55 11.74 9.18
CA VAL A 35 5.54 10.67 9.14
C VAL A 35 5.81 9.63 10.24
N ALA A 36 7.05 9.16 10.36
CA ALA A 36 7.44 8.22 11.41
C ALA A 36 7.13 8.77 12.79
N LYS A 37 7.48 10.04 13.04
CA LYS A 37 7.22 10.72 14.30
C LYS A 37 5.71 10.81 14.62
N ALA A 38 4.89 11.15 13.63
CA ALA A 38 3.44 11.21 13.79
C ALA A 38 2.86 9.83 14.17
N PHE A 39 3.35 8.77 13.56
CA PHE A 39 2.93 7.40 13.86
C PHE A 39 3.39 6.93 15.25
N GLU A 40 4.62 7.27 15.66
CA GLU A 40 5.11 6.99 17.00
C GLU A 40 4.27 7.72 18.06
N GLN A 41 3.94 8.99 17.83
CA GLN A 41 3.08 9.78 18.71
C GLN A 41 1.65 9.22 18.78
N ALA A 42 1.18 8.57 17.73
CA ALA A 42 -0.11 7.89 17.72
C ALA A 42 -0.09 6.55 18.50
N GLY A 43 1.07 6.10 18.96
CA GLY A 43 1.24 4.90 19.77
C GLY A 43 1.67 3.65 19.01
N PHE A 44 2.01 3.76 17.73
CA PHE A 44 2.61 2.65 16.99
C PHE A 44 4.05 2.41 17.45
N ILE A 45 4.49 1.17 17.40
CA ILE A 45 5.78 0.72 17.88
C ILE A 45 6.65 0.26 16.70
N ASN A 46 7.97 0.41 16.85
CA ASN A 46 8.96 0.01 15.84
C ASN A 46 8.65 0.57 14.44
N VAL A 47 8.32 1.86 14.40
CA VAL A 47 7.97 2.56 13.15
C VAL A 47 9.22 2.75 12.28
N ARG A 48 9.13 2.31 11.04
CA ARG A 48 10.19 2.49 10.04
C ARG A 48 9.59 2.84 8.69
N THR A 49 10.08 3.88 8.06
CA THR A 49 9.66 4.28 6.72
C THR A 49 10.58 3.69 5.65
N ILE A 50 9.99 3.37 4.51
CA ILE A 50 10.70 2.81 3.35
C ILE A 50 10.31 3.62 2.13
N LEU A 51 11.27 4.33 1.57
CA LEU A 51 11.15 5.19 0.38
C LEU A 51 10.14 6.35 0.54
N ALA A 52 10.34 7.38 -0.26
CA ALA A 52 9.51 8.60 -0.23
C ALA A 52 8.08 8.41 -0.77
N SER A 53 7.78 7.26 -1.37
CA SER A 53 6.44 6.93 -1.85
C SER A 53 5.42 6.65 -0.73
N GLY A 54 5.86 6.64 0.53
CA GLY A 54 4.97 6.49 1.68
C GLY A 54 4.67 5.04 2.04
N ASN A 55 5.69 4.32 2.48
CA ASN A 55 5.57 2.96 2.96
C ASN A 55 6.08 2.93 4.40
N VAL A 56 5.24 2.52 5.33
CA VAL A 56 5.58 2.54 6.75
C VAL A 56 5.39 1.15 7.35
N LEU A 57 6.46 0.62 7.94
CA LEU A 57 6.39 -0.57 8.78
C LEU A 57 6.12 -0.15 10.22
N LEU A 58 5.25 -0.88 10.89
CA LEU A 58 4.90 -0.62 12.28
C LEU A 58 4.45 -1.90 12.97
N GLU A 59 4.38 -1.85 14.28
CA GLU A 59 3.82 -2.90 15.10
C GLU A 59 2.68 -2.34 15.97
N SER A 60 1.63 -3.14 16.12
CA SER A 60 0.47 -2.78 16.93
C SER A 60 -0.25 -4.03 17.45
N ARG A 61 -0.93 -3.89 18.56
CA ARG A 61 -1.84 -4.91 19.12
C ARG A 61 -3.23 -4.83 18.55
N SER A 62 -3.55 -3.73 17.88
CA SER A 62 -4.86 -3.50 17.26
C SER A 62 -4.99 -4.29 15.96
N GLY A 63 -6.22 -4.56 15.54
CA GLY A 63 -6.50 -5.18 14.24
C GLY A 63 -6.25 -4.21 13.08
N VAL A 64 -6.23 -4.73 11.87
CA VAL A 64 -5.87 -3.97 10.65
C VAL A 64 -6.73 -2.74 10.41
N ASP A 65 -8.04 -2.81 10.64
CA ASP A 65 -8.93 -1.66 10.45
C ASP A 65 -8.67 -0.53 11.46
N ALA A 66 -8.39 -0.88 12.71
CA ALA A 66 -8.04 0.08 13.75
C ALA A 66 -6.68 0.73 13.45
N VAL A 67 -5.71 -0.04 12.97
CA VAL A 67 -4.41 0.45 12.51
C VAL A 67 -4.59 1.45 11.37
N ARG A 68 -5.36 1.11 10.35
CA ARG A 68 -5.64 1.99 9.21
C ARG A 68 -6.26 3.32 9.66
N LYS A 69 -7.33 3.27 10.43
CA LYS A 69 -8.04 4.46 10.93
C LYS A 69 -7.13 5.36 11.75
N LYS A 70 -6.35 4.78 12.64
CA LYS A 70 -5.41 5.50 13.50
C LYS A 70 -4.29 6.15 12.69
N ALA A 71 -3.77 5.47 11.68
CA ALA A 71 -2.78 6.01 10.76
C ALA A 71 -3.33 7.19 9.95
N GLU A 72 -4.54 7.05 9.40
CA GLU A 72 -5.20 8.14 8.67
C GLU A 72 -5.44 9.36 9.54
N THR A 73 -5.93 9.18 10.77
CA THR A 73 -6.13 10.26 11.74
C THR A 73 -4.82 10.95 12.09
N ALA A 74 -3.76 10.19 12.35
CA ALA A 74 -2.44 10.74 12.67
C ALA A 74 -1.89 11.63 11.53
N LEU A 75 -2.06 11.19 10.29
CA LEU A 75 -1.63 11.94 9.11
C LEU A 75 -2.47 13.20 8.88
N ARG A 76 -3.78 13.12 9.03
CA ARG A 76 -4.68 14.27 8.90
C ARG A 76 -4.38 15.33 9.95
N ASP A 77 -4.19 14.92 11.20
CA ASP A 77 -3.91 15.82 12.31
C ASP A 77 -2.53 16.48 12.17
N ALA A 78 -1.52 15.72 11.76
CA ALA A 78 -0.15 16.22 11.67
C ALA A 78 0.10 17.10 10.43
N PHE A 79 -0.54 16.79 9.29
CA PHE A 79 -0.20 17.40 8.01
C PHE A 79 -1.36 18.13 7.33
N GLY A 80 -2.58 18.03 7.85
CA GLY A 80 -3.73 18.80 7.38
C GLY A 80 -4.20 18.48 5.96
N TYR A 81 -3.97 17.28 5.45
CA TYR A 81 -4.44 16.85 4.14
C TYR A 81 -5.40 15.65 4.25
N ASP A 82 -6.11 15.38 3.18
CA ASP A 82 -7.06 14.26 3.12
C ASP A 82 -6.31 12.94 2.92
N ALA A 83 -5.89 12.35 4.04
CA ALA A 83 -5.04 11.18 4.06
C ALA A 83 -5.83 9.87 3.86
N TRP A 84 -5.36 9.02 2.99
CA TRP A 84 -5.85 7.67 2.78
C TRP A 84 -4.70 6.68 3.00
N VAL A 85 -4.97 5.61 3.74
CA VAL A 85 -3.99 4.56 4.04
C VAL A 85 -4.57 3.20 3.72
N LEU A 86 -3.78 2.36 3.07
CA LEU A 86 -4.06 0.94 2.93
C LEU A 86 -3.12 0.17 3.85
N ALA A 87 -3.66 -0.59 4.79
CA ALA A 87 -2.88 -1.31 5.78
C ALA A 87 -3.06 -2.82 5.64
N TYR A 88 -1.97 -3.55 5.79
CA TYR A 88 -1.91 -5.00 5.69
C TYR A 88 -0.96 -5.56 6.75
N ASP A 89 -1.28 -6.73 7.30
CA ASP A 89 -0.26 -7.47 8.05
C ASP A 89 0.86 -7.94 7.10
N ILE A 90 2.04 -8.18 7.65
CA ILE A 90 3.24 -8.51 6.85
C ILE A 90 3.07 -9.83 6.09
N GLU A 91 2.38 -10.81 6.65
CA GLU A 91 2.18 -12.10 5.98
C GLU A 91 1.28 -11.95 4.75
N THR A 92 0.28 -11.06 4.81
CA THR A 92 -0.54 -10.69 3.64
C THR A 92 0.31 -10.03 2.56
N VAL A 93 1.20 -9.11 2.91
CA VAL A 93 2.11 -8.47 1.95
C VAL A 93 3.04 -9.50 1.32
N ARG A 94 3.55 -10.45 2.10
CA ARG A 94 4.38 -11.55 1.60
C ARG A 94 3.62 -12.41 0.58
N ALA A 95 2.39 -12.80 0.90
CA ALA A 95 1.55 -13.56 -0.02
C ALA A 95 1.27 -12.79 -1.32
N ILE A 96 1.07 -11.48 -1.24
CA ILE A 96 0.89 -10.62 -2.41
C ILE A 96 2.15 -10.65 -3.30
N SER A 97 3.32 -10.50 -2.73
CA SER A 97 4.58 -10.55 -3.48
C SER A 97 4.80 -11.92 -4.11
N ASP A 98 4.62 -12.99 -3.35
CA ASP A 98 4.85 -14.36 -3.80
C ASP A 98 3.91 -14.79 -4.94
N ALA A 99 2.72 -14.22 -4.99
CA ALA A 99 1.70 -14.51 -6.02
C ALA A 99 1.86 -13.70 -7.31
N TYR A 100 2.88 -12.85 -7.43
CA TYR A 100 3.14 -12.08 -8.66
C TYR A 100 3.27 -13.03 -9.86
N PRO A 101 2.43 -12.90 -10.91
CA PRO A 101 2.26 -13.96 -11.92
C PRO A 101 3.19 -13.84 -13.12
N PHE A 102 3.95 -12.75 -13.23
CA PHE A 102 4.83 -12.50 -14.37
C PHE A 102 6.30 -12.67 -13.97
N GLU A 103 7.19 -12.66 -14.96
CA GLU A 103 8.63 -12.60 -14.72
C GLU A 103 8.97 -11.32 -13.94
N ARG A 104 9.71 -11.46 -12.84
CA ARG A 104 9.86 -10.37 -11.86
C ARG A 104 10.77 -9.24 -12.30
N GLU A 105 11.82 -9.52 -13.04
CA GLU A 105 12.82 -8.53 -13.43
C GLU A 105 13.08 -8.58 -14.93
N VAL A 106 12.16 -7.98 -15.69
CA VAL A 106 12.30 -7.88 -17.14
C VAL A 106 12.95 -6.53 -17.49
N GLU A 107 14.06 -6.58 -18.22
CA GLU A 107 14.74 -5.39 -18.67
C GLU A 107 13.80 -4.52 -19.53
N GLY A 108 13.84 -3.21 -19.29
CA GLY A 108 13.01 -2.25 -20.01
C GLY A 108 11.53 -2.23 -19.61
N HIS A 109 11.15 -2.96 -18.57
CA HIS A 109 9.78 -3.02 -18.06
C HIS A 109 9.67 -2.53 -16.60
N HIS A 110 8.48 -2.07 -16.25
CA HIS A 110 8.07 -1.85 -14.87
C HIS A 110 7.11 -2.95 -14.43
N SER A 111 7.31 -3.44 -13.22
CA SER A 111 6.43 -4.41 -12.56
C SER A 111 5.74 -3.72 -11.39
N TYR A 112 4.41 -3.71 -11.42
CA TYR A 112 3.59 -3.01 -10.44
C TYR A 112 2.59 -3.91 -9.75
N VAL A 113 2.29 -3.55 -8.52
CA VAL A 113 1.19 -4.10 -7.74
C VAL A 113 0.27 -2.95 -7.35
N THR A 114 -0.98 -3.03 -7.75
CA THR A 114 -2.03 -2.12 -7.29
C THR A 114 -2.83 -2.80 -6.19
N LEU A 115 -2.74 -2.27 -4.99
CA LEU A 115 -3.51 -2.71 -3.84
C LEU A 115 -4.92 -2.13 -3.95
N VAL A 116 -5.95 -2.96 -3.80
CA VAL A 116 -7.36 -2.56 -3.96
C VAL A 116 -8.18 -3.08 -2.78
N THR A 117 -8.88 -2.18 -2.10
CA THR A 117 -9.70 -2.53 -0.94
C THR A 117 -11.19 -2.68 -1.25
N ASP A 118 -11.64 -2.23 -2.42
CA ASP A 118 -13.01 -2.29 -2.87
C ASP A 118 -13.17 -3.34 -3.99
N GLU A 119 -13.99 -4.36 -3.76
CA GLU A 119 -14.23 -5.44 -4.71
C GLU A 119 -14.77 -4.96 -6.06
N LYS A 120 -15.65 -3.95 -6.05
CA LYS A 120 -16.17 -3.37 -7.30
C LYS A 120 -15.06 -2.69 -8.11
N ALA A 121 -14.21 -1.93 -7.45
CA ALA A 121 -13.04 -1.33 -8.09
C ALA A 121 -12.09 -2.40 -8.61
N LEU A 122 -11.90 -3.47 -7.86
CA LEU A 122 -11.08 -4.61 -8.27
C LEU A 122 -11.60 -5.26 -9.55
N ASP A 123 -12.91 -5.52 -9.63
CA ASP A 123 -13.56 -6.09 -10.81
C ASP A 123 -13.43 -5.16 -12.03
N GLU A 124 -13.65 -3.86 -11.84
CA GLU A 124 -13.52 -2.86 -12.91
C GLU A 124 -12.10 -2.77 -13.45
N LEU A 125 -11.10 -2.76 -12.56
CA LEU A 125 -9.69 -2.69 -12.96
C LEU A 125 -9.21 -3.99 -13.61
N ALA A 126 -9.67 -5.14 -13.13
CA ALA A 126 -9.36 -6.45 -13.71
C ALA A 126 -9.91 -6.59 -15.15
N ALA A 127 -11.07 -6.01 -15.43
CA ALA A 127 -11.67 -6.02 -16.77
C ALA A 127 -10.79 -5.31 -17.82
N LEU A 128 -9.91 -4.40 -17.41
CA LEU A 128 -8.97 -3.72 -18.30
C LEU A 128 -7.94 -4.67 -18.94
N ALA A 129 -7.78 -5.88 -18.41
CA ALA A 129 -6.91 -6.88 -19.01
C ALA A 129 -7.32 -7.25 -20.43
N GLU A 130 -8.61 -7.18 -20.74
CA GLU A 130 -9.15 -7.44 -22.07
C GLU A 130 -8.74 -6.36 -23.09
N ASP A 131 -8.51 -5.15 -22.64
CA ASP A 131 -8.14 -3.99 -23.45
C ASP A 131 -6.63 -3.72 -23.42
N ALA A 132 -5.85 -4.55 -22.75
CA ALA A 132 -4.40 -4.38 -22.63
C ALA A 132 -3.72 -4.53 -24.00
N GLY A 133 -2.83 -3.58 -24.30
CA GLY A 133 -2.00 -3.63 -25.50
C GLY A 133 -0.89 -4.69 -25.42
N PRO A 134 -0.10 -4.86 -26.49
CA PRO A 134 0.96 -5.87 -26.53
C PRO A 134 2.08 -5.63 -25.53
N ASP A 135 2.26 -4.39 -25.08
CA ASP A 135 3.28 -3.98 -24.12
C ASP A 135 2.82 -3.99 -22.66
N GLU A 136 1.60 -4.44 -22.41
CA GLU A 136 0.95 -4.39 -21.11
C GLU A 136 0.37 -5.77 -20.73
N LYS A 137 0.72 -6.25 -19.55
CA LYS A 137 0.17 -7.47 -18.95
C LYS A 137 -0.56 -7.10 -17.66
N ILE A 138 -1.79 -7.54 -17.54
CA ILE A 138 -2.63 -7.25 -16.35
C ILE A 138 -3.24 -8.56 -15.88
N LYS A 139 -3.17 -8.83 -14.57
CA LYS A 139 -3.82 -9.98 -13.96
C LYS A 139 -4.37 -9.66 -12.58
N ARG A 140 -5.61 -10.09 -12.32
CA ARG A 140 -6.23 -10.01 -11.02
C ARG A 140 -5.60 -10.99 -10.05
N GLY A 141 -5.31 -10.51 -8.83
CA GLY A 141 -5.00 -11.32 -7.67
C GLY A 141 -6.06 -11.13 -6.57
N LYS A 142 -5.78 -11.63 -5.39
CA LYS A 142 -6.65 -11.45 -4.22
C LYS A 142 -6.47 -10.05 -3.63
N GLY A 143 -7.44 -9.17 -3.88
CA GLY A 143 -7.38 -7.77 -3.43
C GLY A 143 -6.31 -6.93 -4.11
N VAL A 144 -5.78 -7.39 -5.23
CA VAL A 144 -4.71 -6.71 -5.96
C VAL A 144 -4.88 -6.87 -7.47
N ILE A 145 -4.27 -5.93 -8.19
CA ILE A 145 -4.03 -6.07 -9.63
C ILE A 145 -2.52 -6.10 -9.85
N TYR A 146 -2.04 -7.15 -10.47
CA TYR A 146 -0.66 -7.25 -10.94
C TYR A 146 -0.57 -6.75 -12.38
N TRP A 147 0.41 -5.91 -12.67
CA TRP A 147 0.63 -5.47 -14.04
C TRP A 147 2.09 -5.20 -14.33
N GLN A 148 2.43 -5.44 -15.58
CA GLN A 148 3.77 -5.22 -16.11
C GLN A 148 3.67 -4.49 -17.43
N ILE A 149 4.50 -3.48 -17.62
CA ILE A 149 4.44 -2.60 -18.79
C ILE A 149 5.83 -2.17 -19.22
N SER A 150 6.04 -1.99 -20.53
CA SER A 150 7.28 -1.38 -21.01
C SER A 150 7.43 0.05 -20.46
N ARG A 151 8.66 0.45 -20.17
CA ARG A 151 8.95 1.79 -19.62
C ARG A 151 8.46 2.90 -20.54
N ALA A 152 8.56 2.69 -21.85
CA ALA A 152 8.11 3.66 -22.85
C ALA A 152 6.59 3.88 -22.84
N ALA A 153 5.81 2.88 -22.44
CA ALA A 153 4.36 2.90 -22.48
C ALA A 153 3.69 3.21 -21.13
N THR A 154 4.47 3.42 -20.05
CA THR A 154 3.92 3.56 -18.67
C THR A 154 2.91 4.70 -18.55
N LEU A 155 3.17 5.85 -19.16
CA LEU A 155 2.27 7.01 -19.09
C LEU A 155 1.01 6.82 -19.94
N ASP A 156 1.06 5.95 -20.93
CA ASP A 156 -0.05 5.66 -21.85
C ASP A 156 -0.78 4.36 -21.50
N SER A 157 -0.43 3.74 -20.36
CA SER A 157 -1.05 2.50 -19.94
C SER A 157 -2.55 2.67 -19.69
N THR A 158 -3.34 1.70 -20.14
CA THR A 158 -4.79 1.64 -19.91
C THR A 158 -5.10 1.67 -18.43
N ILE A 159 -4.41 0.84 -17.64
CA ILE A 159 -4.62 0.74 -16.20
C ILE A 159 -4.16 2.01 -15.46
N GLY A 160 -3.01 2.59 -15.82
CA GLY A 160 -2.50 3.81 -15.21
C GLY A 160 -3.44 4.99 -15.38
N LYS A 161 -3.96 5.20 -16.58
CA LYS A 161 -4.95 6.24 -16.88
C LYS A 161 -6.25 6.04 -16.10
N THR A 162 -6.72 4.80 -16.01
CA THR A 162 -7.97 4.49 -15.30
C THR A 162 -7.83 4.68 -13.81
N MET A 163 -6.75 4.23 -13.19
CA MET A 163 -6.51 4.40 -11.75
C MET A 163 -6.32 5.86 -11.32
N GLY A 164 -5.94 6.73 -12.23
CA GLY A 164 -5.86 8.17 -11.99
C GLY A 164 -7.21 8.83 -11.76
N LYS A 165 -8.33 8.17 -12.06
CA LYS A 165 -9.67 8.71 -11.85
C LYS A 165 -10.00 8.84 -10.36
N LYS A 166 -10.69 9.95 -10.03
CA LYS A 166 -11.02 10.33 -8.66
C LYS A 166 -11.74 9.22 -7.86
N ARG A 167 -12.58 8.42 -8.51
CA ARG A 167 -13.35 7.34 -7.86
C ARG A 167 -12.51 6.21 -7.26
N TYR A 168 -11.26 6.04 -7.71
CA TYR A 168 -10.35 5.01 -7.17
C TYR A 168 -9.43 5.53 -6.08
N LYS A 169 -9.45 6.83 -5.81
CA LYS A 169 -8.46 7.49 -4.95
C LYS A 169 -8.45 6.99 -3.51
N SER A 170 -9.59 6.64 -2.94
CA SER A 170 -9.69 6.17 -1.55
C SER A 170 -9.46 4.67 -1.37
N SER A 171 -9.53 3.90 -2.45
CA SER A 171 -9.53 2.42 -2.39
C SER A 171 -8.33 1.77 -3.08
N THR A 172 -7.48 2.53 -3.74
CA THR A 172 -6.33 1.97 -4.47
C THR A 172 -5.04 2.71 -4.18
N THR A 173 -3.94 1.97 -4.20
CA THR A 173 -2.60 2.56 -4.31
C THR A 173 -1.67 1.61 -5.05
N THR A 174 -0.76 2.16 -5.84
CA THR A 174 0.17 1.37 -6.66
C THR A 174 1.58 1.49 -6.11
N ARG A 175 2.27 0.37 -6.07
CA ARG A 175 3.70 0.28 -5.74
C ARG A 175 4.44 -0.53 -6.78
N ASN A 176 5.68 -0.15 -7.04
CA ASN A 176 6.59 -1.01 -7.77
C ASN A 176 6.81 -2.31 -6.97
N LEU A 177 6.91 -3.44 -7.66
CA LEU A 177 7.14 -4.74 -7.01
C LEU A 177 8.41 -4.73 -6.14
N ARG A 178 9.46 -4.03 -6.57
CA ARG A 178 10.68 -3.86 -5.77
C ARG A 178 10.43 -3.14 -4.44
N THR A 179 9.48 -2.22 -4.41
CA THR A 179 9.07 -1.55 -3.17
C THR A 179 8.38 -2.51 -2.22
N ILE A 180 7.49 -3.35 -2.74
CA ILE A 180 6.85 -4.41 -1.95
C ILE A 180 7.91 -5.34 -1.35
N ASP A 181 8.89 -5.76 -2.14
CA ASP A 181 9.99 -6.63 -1.69
C ASP A 181 10.87 -5.95 -0.62
N LYS A 182 11.11 -4.65 -0.73
CA LYS A 182 11.84 -3.88 0.31
C LYS A 182 11.09 -3.81 1.63
N VAL A 183 9.77 -3.70 1.59
CA VAL A 183 8.91 -3.72 2.77
C VAL A 183 9.03 -5.05 3.53
N LEU A 184 9.31 -6.13 2.83
CA LEU A 184 9.42 -7.49 3.39
C LEU A 184 10.80 -7.83 3.98
N ARG A 185 11.81 -6.98 3.81
CA ARG A 185 13.18 -7.23 4.28
C ARG A 185 13.43 -6.88 5.74
#